data_517aabb1594b53c5013554cc74d149a5
#
_entry.id   517aabb1594b53c5013554cc74d149a5
#
_cell.length_a   1.000
_cell.length_b   1.000
_cell.length_c   1.000
_cell.angle_alpha   90.00
_cell.angle_beta   90.00
_cell.angle_gamma   90.00
#
_symmetry.space_group_name_H-M   'P 1'
#
loop_
_entity.id
_entity.type
_entity.pdbx_description
1 polymer ?
#
loop_
_entity_poly.entity_id
_entity_poly.type
_entity_poly.pdbx_seq_one_letter_code
_entity_poly.pdbx_strand_id
1 'polypeptide(L)'
;QFVADLTANDDGALQIMYGIDGRRDLTESTRDDLSGYAGARPVRIGNGAFDQRQNDVFGAVLDSVLLHTKRSERLPRRLWPIVQSQADCATRVWCEPDQGIWEARGKPQHYVSSKLMGWVALDRAAKLAAIRGDADLSAKWGATAHEIKTDILTRGIDGRGVLRQHYDTDALDASTLLAAIFGFLPRDDKRLRNTVFAIADELTENGFVLRYRTDETDDGLSGKEGTFLICSFWLVSALAIIGEMQQARDLMERLLRVASPLGLYAEEFDVDSGRHLGNFPQAFSHLALIEAAAPIILAETLGEISFLG
;
A
#
# COMPACT_ATOMS: atom_id res chain seq x y z
N GLN A 1 0.29 17.17 11.07
CA GLN A 1 -0.26 18.54 11.02
C GLN A 1 -0.95 18.79 9.67
N PHE A 2 -0.30 18.53 8.53
CA PHE A 2 -0.86 18.73 7.17
C PHE A 2 -2.24 18.08 6.99
N VAL A 3 -2.38 16.77 7.28
CA VAL A 3 -3.68 16.07 7.21
C VAL A 3 -4.73 16.70 8.12
N ALA A 4 -4.33 17.14 9.32
CA ALA A 4 -5.25 17.81 10.24
C ALA A 4 -5.76 19.16 9.69
N ASP A 5 -4.89 19.89 9.01
CA ASP A 5 -5.24 21.18 8.42
C ASP A 5 -6.15 21.01 7.19
N LEU A 6 -5.94 19.95 6.40
CA LEU A 6 -6.80 19.61 5.26
C LEU A 6 -8.23 19.22 5.65
N THR A 7 -8.38 18.52 6.79
CA THR A 7 -9.69 18.02 7.26
C THR A 7 -10.46 19.03 8.11
N ALA A 8 -9.83 20.12 8.56
CA ALA A 8 -10.44 21.07 9.46
C ALA A 8 -11.63 21.85 8.89
N ASN A 9 -11.72 21.96 7.58
CA ASN A 9 -12.71 22.79 6.87
C ASN A 9 -13.68 22.01 5.97
N ASP A 10 -13.69 20.67 6.07
CA ASP A 10 -14.44 19.80 5.16
C ASP A 10 -15.29 18.77 5.95
N ASP A 11 -16.24 18.12 5.28
CA ASP A 11 -17.06 17.00 5.80
C ASP A 11 -16.23 15.73 6.16
N GLY A 12 -14.90 15.87 6.16
CA GLY A 12 -13.93 14.86 6.57
C GLY A 12 -13.47 13.92 5.48
N ALA A 13 -13.98 14.04 4.25
CA ALA A 13 -13.52 13.23 3.13
C ALA A 13 -12.13 13.69 2.66
N LEU A 14 -11.14 12.81 2.76
CA LEU A 14 -9.82 13.05 2.19
C LEU A 14 -9.83 12.73 0.69
N GLN A 15 -9.18 13.61 -0.08
CA GLN A 15 -8.78 13.35 -1.45
C GLN A 15 -7.49 12.52 -1.44
N ILE A 16 -7.23 11.76 -2.49
CA ILE A 16 -6.07 10.84 -2.56
C ILE A 16 -4.73 11.57 -2.70
N MET A 17 -4.72 12.78 -3.24
CA MET A 17 -3.53 13.61 -3.40
C MET A 17 -3.84 15.09 -3.28
N TYR A 18 -2.84 15.87 -2.90
CA TYR A 18 -2.92 17.32 -2.72
C TYR A 18 -1.65 17.98 -3.21
N GLY A 19 -1.74 19.23 -3.61
CA GLY A 19 -0.55 20.07 -3.75
C GLY A 19 0.13 20.28 -2.40
N ILE A 20 1.43 20.60 -2.40
CA ILE A 20 2.19 20.87 -1.17
C ILE A 20 1.63 22.07 -0.38
N ASP A 21 0.89 22.94 -1.05
CA ASP A 21 0.16 24.09 -0.51
C ASP A 21 -1.27 23.74 -0.04
N GLY A 22 -1.66 22.47 -0.13
CA GLY A 22 -2.99 21.97 0.22
C GLY A 22 -4.05 22.13 -0.87
N ARG A 23 -3.69 22.62 -2.07
CA ARG A 23 -4.64 22.73 -3.18
C ARG A 23 -5.14 21.35 -3.61
N ARG A 24 -6.41 21.31 -4.00
CA ARG A 24 -7.12 20.09 -4.39
C ARG A 24 -7.16 19.89 -5.90
N ASP A 25 -7.19 20.97 -6.68
CA ASP A 25 -7.18 20.92 -8.13
C ASP A 25 -5.77 20.61 -8.61
N LEU A 26 -5.60 19.42 -9.14
CA LEU A 26 -4.35 18.90 -9.71
C LEU A 26 -4.56 18.49 -11.17
N THR A 27 -5.44 19.18 -11.88
CA THR A 27 -5.77 18.91 -13.29
C THR A 27 -4.50 18.65 -14.11
N GLU A 28 -4.50 17.53 -14.81
CA GLU A 28 -3.37 17.10 -15.65
C GLU A 28 -3.24 18.00 -16.88
N SER A 29 -2.02 18.38 -17.20
CA SER A 29 -1.67 19.10 -18.43
C SER A 29 -0.34 18.62 -19.00
N THR A 30 -0.16 18.76 -20.30
CA THR A 30 1.08 18.36 -21.00
C THR A 30 2.07 19.51 -21.13
N ARG A 31 3.35 19.17 -21.12
CA ARG A 31 4.49 20.07 -21.35
C ARG A 31 5.20 19.66 -22.63
N ASP A 32 4.73 20.19 -23.76
CA ASP A 32 5.27 19.89 -25.10
C ASP A 32 6.66 20.49 -25.34
N ASP A 33 7.04 21.48 -24.52
CA ASP A 33 8.35 22.12 -24.50
C ASP A 33 9.45 21.25 -23.90
N LEU A 34 9.12 20.14 -23.21
CA LEU A 34 10.07 19.23 -22.61
C LEU A 34 10.24 17.96 -23.45
N SER A 35 11.51 17.50 -23.58
CA SER A 35 11.83 16.29 -24.35
C SER A 35 11.41 15.00 -23.66
N GLY A 36 11.22 15.04 -22.33
CA GLY A 36 11.03 13.85 -21.51
C GLY A 36 12.32 13.07 -21.25
N TYR A 37 12.29 12.25 -20.21
CA TYR A 37 13.38 11.34 -19.86
C TYR A 37 13.54 10.27 -20.96
N ALA A 38 14.72 10.22 -21.57
CA ALA A 38 15.00 9.31 -22.67
C ALA A 38 13.99 9.40 -23.85
N GLY A 39 13.39 10.58 -24.05
CA GLY A 39 12.37 10.79 -25.09
C GLY A 39 10.96 10.32 -24.72
N ALA A 40 10.71 9.92 -23.48
CA ALA A 40 9.38 9.52 -23.03
C ALA A 40 8.40 10.70 -23.05
N ARG A 41 7.32 10.59 -23.82
CA ARG A 41 6.29 11.61 -24.02
C ARG A 41 4.89 11.02 -23.90
N PRO A 42 3.90 11.83 -23.53
CA PRO A 42 3.96 13.25 -23.14
C PRO A 42 4.59 13.47 -21.75
N VAL A 43 5.28 14.60 -21.54
CA VAL A 43 5.63 15.05 -20.20
C VAL A 43 4.42 15.72 -19.58
N ARG A 44 4.04 15.32 -18.38
CA ARG A 44 2.82 15.80 -17.71
C ARG A 44 3.14 16.50 -16.40
N ILE A 45 2.29 17.44 -16.01
CA ILE A 45 2.18 18.00 -14.67
C ILE A 45 0.73 17.85 -14.19
N GLY A 46 0.52 17.73 -12.89
CA GLY A 46 -0.76 17.31 -12.35
C GLY A 46 -0.94 15.79 -12.42
N ASN A 47 -2.15 15.32 -12.19
CA ASN A 47 -2.50 13.90 -12.29
C ASN A 47 -3.99 13.75 -12.63
N GLY A 48 -4.31 13.04 -13.72
CA GLY A 48 -5.70 12.80 -14.16
C GLY A 48 -6.54 11.94 -13.22
N ALA A 49 -5.93 11.35 -12.17
CA ALA A 49 -6.61 10.57 -11.14
C ALA A 49 -6.87 11.37 -9.85
N PHE A 50 -6.57 12.67 -9.80
CA PHE A 50 -6.57 13.46 -8.57
C PHE A 50 -7.92 13.51 -7.83
N ASP A 51 -9.02 13.34 -8.54
CA ASP A 51 -10.39 13.34 -8.03
C ASP A 51 -11.02 11.94 -7.98
N GLN A 52 -10.25 10.88 -8.26
CA GLN A 52 -10.71 9.51 -8.17
C GLN A 52 -11.09 9.14 -6.74
N ARG A 53 -12.04 8.22 -6.65
CA ARG A 53 -12.38 7.59 -5.38
C ARG A 53 -11.49 6.38 -5.14
N GLN A 54 -10.71 6.44 -4.06
CA GLN A 54 -9.86 5.36 -3.58
C GLN A 54 -10.05 5.19 -2.08
N ASN A 55 -10.51 4.01 -1.68
CA ASN A 55 -10.92 3.76 -0.28
C ASN A 55 -9.75 3.31 0.62
N ASP A 56 -8.55 3.19 0.08
CA ASP A 56 -7.34 2.83 0.82
C ASP A 56 -6.79 3.97 1.68
N VAL A 57 -7.06 5.23 1.34
CA VAL A 57 -6.55 6.41 2.04
C VAL A 57 -6.90 6.41 3.55
N PHE A 58 -8.08 5.94 3.92
CA PHE A 58 -8.52 5.91 5.31
C PHE A 58 -7.64 4.99 6.16
N GLY A 59 -7.25 3.83 5.62
CA GLY A 59 -6.35 2.87 6.26
C GLY A 59 -4.97 3.46 6.50
N ALA A 60 -4.39 4.10 5.50
CA ALA A 60 -3.07 4.72 5.59
C ALA A 60 -3.02 5.81 6.67
N VAL A 61 -4.05 6.67 6.73
CA VAL A 61 -4.14 7.73 7.75
C VAL A 61 -4.29 7.15 9.15
N LEU A 62 -5.20 6.21 9.36
CA LEU A 62 -5.48 5.66 10.70
C LEU A 62 -4.36 4.77 11.22
N ASP A 63 -3.67 4.04 10.34
CA ASP A 63 -2.45 3.30 10.72
C ASP A 63 -1.34 4.26 11.17
N SER A 64 -1.11 5.35 10.42
CA SER A 64 -0.14 6.39 10.80
C SER A 64 -0.43 7.01 12.15
N VAL A 65 -1.72 7.26 12.47
CA VAL A 65 -2.14 7.80 13.78
C VAL A 65 -1.89 6.77 14.88
N LEU A 66 -2.18 5.49 14.64
CA LEU A 66 -1.93 4.43 15.63
C LEU A 66 -0.44 4.25 15.89
N LEU A 67 0.39 4.21 14.85
CA LEU A 67 1.86 4.12 14.97
C LEU A 67 2.43 5.31 15.76
N HIS A 68 2.00 6.53 15.44
CA HIS A 68 2.38 7.71 16.19
C HIS A 68 1.94 7.63 17.67
N THR A 69 0.72 7.17 17.93
CA THR A 69 0.17 7.02 19.28
C THR A 69 0.95 6.00 20.10
N LYS A 70 1.29 4.85 19.51
CA LYS A 70 2.12 3.82 20.17
C LYS A 70 3.51 4.32 20.51
N ARG A 71 4.14 5.07 19.59
CA ARG A 71 5.49 5.61 19.80
C ARG A 71 5.54 6.71 20.85
N SER A 72 4.51 7.58 20.89
CA SER A 72 4.42 8.71 21.83
C SER A 72 3.70 8.37 23.12
N GLU A 73 3.22 7.12 23.29
CA GLU A 73 2.42 6.61 24.41
C GLU A 73 1.17 7.45 24.70
N ARG A 74 0.75 8.26 23.74
CA ARG A 74 -0.37 9.20 23.91
C ARG A 74 -1.04 9.51 22.56
N LEU A 75 -2.38 9.46 22.55
CA LEU A 75 -3.19 9.99 21.46
C LEU A 75 -3.42 11.49 21.65
N PRO A 76 -2.86 12.37 20.80
CA PRO A 76 -3.11 13.81 20.89
C PRO A 76 -4.59 14.13 20.68
N ARG A 77 -5.16 14.98 21.54
CA ARG A 77 -6.60 15.34 21.48
C ARG A 77 -7.03 15.87 20.11
N ARG A 78 -6.15 16.60 19.42
CA ARG A 78 -6.41 17.20 18.10
C ARG A 78 -6.56 16.14 16.97
N LEU A 79 -6.05 14.91 17.14
CA LEU A 79 -6.15 13.85 16.16
C LEU A 79 -7.46 13.06 16.27
N TRP A 80 -8.17 13.17 17.39
CA TRP A 80 -9.38 12.39 17.59
C TRP A 80 -10.51 12.72 16.60
N PRO A 81 -10.83 13.98 16.28
CA PRO A 81 -11.81 14.28 15.24
C PRO A 81 -11.46 13.68 13.89
N ILE A 82 -10.17 13.61 13.53
CA ILE A 82 -9.69 12.97 12.31
C ILE A 82 -9.96 11.46 12.37
N VAL A 83 -9.62 10.82 13.50
CA VAL A 83 -9.89 9.38 13.68
C VAL A 83 -11.36 9.08 13.48
N GLN A 84 -12.26 9.85 14.11
CA GLN A 84 -13.70 9.67 13.98
C GLN A 84 -14.18 9.87 12.54
N SER A 85 -13.79 10.98 11.92
CA SER A 85 -14.19 11.31 10.55
C SER A 85 -13.74 10.23 9.56
N GLN A 86 -12.47 9.79 9.62
CA GLN A 86 -11.95 8.78 8.70
C GLN A 86 -12.57 7.40 8.94
N ALA A 87 -12.81 7.02 10.20
CA ALA A 87 -13.48 5.77 10.54
C ALA A 87 -14.96 5.76 10.08
N ASP A 88 -15.66 6.89 10.24
CA ASP A 88 -17.04 7.02 9.77
C ASP A 88 -17.12 7.03 8.24
N CYS A 89 -16.16 7.65 7.53
CA CYS A 89 -16.05 7.54 6.08
C CYS A 89 -15.81 6.09 5.65
N ALA A 90 -14.82 5.43 6.21
CA ALA A 90 -14.53 4.02 5.90
C ALA A 90 -15.75 3.12 6.15
N THR A 91 -16.47 3.32 7.26
CA THR A 91 -17.70 2.56 7.59
C THR A 91 -18.78 2.72 6.52
N ARG A 92 -18.94 3.92 5.93
CA ARG A 92 -19.96 4.17 4.91
C ARG A 92 -19.61 3.59 3.55
N VAL A 93 -18.32 3.57 3.18
CA VAL A 93 -17.92 3.34 1.79
C VAL A 93 -17.23 1.99 1.53
N TRP A 94 -16.85 1.25 2.57
CA TRP A 94 -16.09 0.01 2.37
C TRP A 94 -16.77 -1.02 1.46
N CYS A 95 -18.09 -1.05 1.45
CA CYS A 95 -18.87 -1.99 0.62
C CYS A 95 -18.99 -1.56 -0.85
N GLU A 96 -18.58 -0.33 -1.20
CA GLU A 96 -18.68 0.19 -2.55
C GLU A 96 -17.43 -0.14 -3.38
N PRO A 97 -17.54 -0.21 -4.72
CA PRO A 97 -16.36 -0.32 -5.60
C PRO A 97 -15.62 1.02 -5.68
N ASP A 98 -14.36 0.97 -6.05
CA ASP A 98 -13.50 2.15 -6.24
C ASP A 98 -12.48 1.93 -7.38
N GLN A 99 -11.52 2.84 -7.55
CA GLN A 99 -10.47 2.75 -8.57
C GLN A 99 -9.24 1.97 -8.11
N GLY A 100 -9.17 1.57 -6.83
CA GLY A 100 -8.02 0.88 -6.26
C GLY A 100 -6.76 1.74 -6.12
N ILE A 101 -5.74 1.18 -5.49
CA ILE A 101 -4.48 1.85 -5.16
C ILE A 101 -3.66 2.26 -6.41
N TRP A 102 -3.91 1.62 -7.56
CA TRP A 102 -3.16 1.83 -8.79
C TRP A 102 -3.77 2.86 -9.73
N GLU A 103 -4.75 3.63 -9.28
CA GLU A 103 -5.40 4.69 -10.08
C GLU A 103 -6.01 4.16 -11.39
N ALA A 104 -6.60 2.95 -11.35
CA ALA A 104 -7.18 2.34 -12.54
C ALA A 104 -8.16 3.29 -13.24
N ARG A 105 -8.03 3.43 -14.57
CA ARG A 105 -8.89 4.31 -15.39
C ARG A 105 -10.11 3.58 -15.95
N GLY A 106 -10.22 2.28 -15.65
CA GLY A 106 -11.37 1.46 -16.00
C GLY A 106 -12.58 1.69 -15.09
N LYS A 107 -13.55 0.77 -15.15
CA LYS A 107 -14.70 0.80 -14.24
C LYS A 107 -14.27 0.52 -12.80
N PRO A 108 -14.89 1.20 -11.80
CA PRO A 108 -14.64 0.88 -10.40
C PRO A 108 -14.88 -0.60 -10.10
N GLN A 109 -13.98 -1.21 -9.30
CA GLN A 109 -14.03 -2.61 -8.92
C GLN A 109 -14.01 -2.79 -7.40
N HIS A 110 -14.36 -3.98 -6.92
CA HIS A 110 -14.19 -4.34 -5.53
C HIS A 110 -12.76 -4.87 -5.30
N TYR A 111 -11.79 -3.97 -5.36
CA TYR A 111 -10.38 -4.33 -5.13
C TYR A 111 -10.17 -4.87 -3.72
N VAL A 112 -9.45 -6.00 -3.62
CA VAL A 112 -9.13 -6.62 -2.33
C VAL A 112 -8.25 -5.70 -1.49
N SER A 113 -7.33 -4.98 -2.10
CA SER A 113 -6.49 -3.97 -1.43
C SER A 113 -7.31 -2.85 -0.81
N SER A 114 -8.32 -2.31 -1.50
CA SER A 114 -9.21 -1.27 -0.96
C SER A 114 -10.03 -1.78 0.22
N LYS A 115 -10.56 -3.01 0.13
CA LYS A 115 -11.26 -3.65 1.24
C LYS A 115 -10.32 -3.91 2.42
N LEU A 116 -9.11 -4.39 2.15
CA LEU A 116 -8.07 -4.58 3.16
C LEU A 116 -7.76 -3.28 3.91
N MET A 117 -7.57 -2.18 3.19
CA MET A 117 -7.29 -0.88 3.80
C MET A 117 -8.50 -0.31 4.54
N GLY A 118 -9.71 -0.62 4.11
CA GLY A 118 -10.95 -0.36 4.88
C GLY A 118 -10.95 -1.13 6.21
N TRP A 119 -10.54 -2.42 6.19
CA TRP A 119 -10.33 -3.19 7.40
C TRP A 119 -9.25 -2.56 8.30
N VAL A 120 -8.10 -2.17 7.74
CA VAL A 120 -7.03 -1.49 8.46
C VAL A 120 -7.59 -0.25 9.15
N ALA A 121 -8.33 0.59 8.43
CA ALA A 121 -8.92 1.81 8.98
C ALA A 121 -9.73 1.53 10.26
N LEU A 122 -10.64 0.57 10.20
CA LEU A 122 -11.56 0.30 11.32
C LEU A 122 -10.91 -0.51 12.44
N ASP A 123 -9.99 -1.42 12.14
CA ASP A 123 -9.18 -2.09 13.16
C ASP A 123 -8.32 -1.09 13.95
N ARG A 124 -7.69 -0.14 13.25
CA ARG A 124 -6.87 0.89 13.89
C ARG A 124 -7.72 1.90 14.66
N ALA A 125 -8.88 2.29 14.14
CA ALA A 125 -9.83 3.16 14.83
C ALA A 125 -10.36 2.50 16.12
N ALA A 126 -10.72 1.22 16.09
CA ALA A 126 -11.16 0.47 17.27
C ALA A 126 -10.07 0.44 18.35
N LYS A 127 -8.80 0.21 17.97
CA LYS A 127 -7.65 0.24 18.89
C LYS A 127 -7.42 1.63 19.48
N LEU A 128 -7.55 2.69 18.69
CA LEU A 128 -7.43 4.08 19.13
C LEU A 128 -8.56 4.48 20.09
N ALA A 129 -9.80 4.01 19.83
CA ALA A 129 -10.94 4.20 20.72
C ALA A 129 -10.71 3.50 22.07
N ALA A 130 -10.20 2.26 22.06
CA ALA A 130 -9.83 1.54 23.29
C ALA A 130 -8.76 2.27 24.11
N ILE A 131 -7.71 2.80 23.46
CA ILE A 131 -6.67 3.62 24.12
C ILE A 131 -7.28 4.87 24.77
N ARG A 132 -8.32 5.43 24.14
CA ARG A 132 -9.03 6.60 24.65
C ARG A 132 -10.02 6.27 25.79
N GLY A 133 -10.37 4.99 25.97
CA GLY A 133 -11.38 4.53 26.92
C GLY A 133 -12.81 4.60 26.38
N ASP A 134 -12.99 4.73 25.06
CA ASP A 134 -14.32 4.73 24.39
C ASP A 134 -14.67 3.31 23.95
N ALA A 135 -15.29 2.55 24.84
CA ALA A 135 -15.63 1.14 24.62
C ALA A 135 -16.70 0.97 23.53
N ASP A 136 -17.65 1.89 23.41
CA ASP A 136 -18.75 1.81 22.46
C ASP A 136 -18.24 1.99 21.02
N LEU A 137 -17.42 3.01 20.78
CA LEU A 137 -16.78 3.20 19.47
C LEU A 137 -15.80 2.08 19.14
N SER A 138 -15.06 1.58 20.12
CA SER A 138 -14.17 0.43 19.92
C SER A 138 -14.95 -0.80 19.46
N ALA A 139 -16.06 -1.12 20.12
CA ALA A 139 -16.92 -2.25 19.74
C ALA A 139 -17.55 -2.04 18.36
N LYS A 140 -18.11 -0.84 18.08
CA LYS A 140 -18.74 -0.51 16.80
C LYS A 140 -17.78 -0.68 15.62
N TRP A 141 -16.62 -0.05 15.66
CA TRP A 141 -15.65 -0.13 14.58
C TRP A 141 -15.01 -1.51 14.47
N GLY A 142 -14.80 -2.20 15.59
CA GLY A 142 -14.32 -3.58 15.61
C GLY A 142 -15.29 -4.55 14.95
N ALA A 143 -16.60 -4.39 15.13
CA ALA A 143 -17.62 -5.19 14.47
C ALA A 143 -17.56 -5.00 12.94
N THR A 144 -17.52 -3.75 12.45
CA THR A 144 -17.42 -3.49 11.02
C THR A 144 -16.09 -3.99 10.44
N ALA A 145 -14.97 -3.86 11.17
CA ALA A 145 -13.70 -4.46 10.74
C ALA A 145 -13.83 -5.99 10.58
N HIS A 146 -14.54 -6.66 11.48
CA HIS A 146 -14.82 -8.09 11.38
C HIS A 146 -15.66 -8.44 10.15
N GLU A 147 -16.69 -7.64 9.84
CA GLU A 147 -17.51 -7.80 8.63
C GLU A 147 -16.66 -7.70 7.36
N ILE A 148 -15.81 -6.66 7.25
CA ILE A 148 -14.91 -6.49 6.11
C ILE A 148 -13.97 -7.69 5.98
N LYS A 149 -13.38 -8.12 7.08
CA LYS A 149 -12.48 -9.30 7.09
C LYS A 149 -13.20 -10.55 6.59
N THR A 150 -14.43 -10.77 7.03
CA THR A 150 -15.25 -11.91 6.60
C THR A 150 -15.57 -11.83 5.10
N ASP A 151 -15.91 -10.64 4.59
CA ASP A 151 -16.20 -10.42 3.18
C ASP A 151 -14.98 -10.70 2.30
N ILE A 152 -13.79 -10.17 2.67
CA ILE A 152 -12.53 -10.46 1.97
C ILE A 152 -12.24 -11.96 1.95
N LEU A 153 -12.36 -12.64 3.09
CA LEU A 153 -12.05 -14.07 3.19
C LEU A 153 -13.04 -14.96 2.44
N THR A 154 -14.25 -14.46 2.19
CA THR A 154 -15.29 -15.18 1.43
C THR A 154 -15.19 -14.93 -0.07
N ARG A 155 -14.89 -13.69 -0.50
CA ARG A 155 -14.97 -13.26 -1.91
C ARG A 155 -13.61 -12.94 -2.52
N GLY A 156 -12.65 -12.54 -1.71
CA GLY A 156 -11.32 -12.09 -2.15
C GLY A 156 -10.25 -13.19 -2.21
N ILE A 157 -10.62 -14.46 -2.02
CA ILE A 157 -9.71 -15.62 -2.07
C ILE A 157 -10.08 -16.48 -3.28
N ASP A 158 -9.08 -16.89 -4.07
CA ASP A 158 -9.25 -17.81 -5.19
C ASP A 158 -9.29 -19.29 -4.72
N GLY A 159 -9.50 -20.22 -5.68
CA GLY A 159 -9.53 -21.67 -5.41
C GLY A 159 -8.21 -22.26 -4.89
N ARG A 160 -7.09 -21.54 -5.01
CA ARG A 160 -5.75 -21.92 -4.51
C ARG A 160 -5.51 -21.41 -3.09
N GLY A 161 -6.44 -20.60 -2.55
CA GLY A 161 -6.27 -19.93 -1.28
C GLY A 161 -5.38 -18.68 -1.37
N VAL A 162 -5.35 -18.02 -2.51
CA VAL A 162 -4.57 -16.81 -2.82
C VAL A 162 -5.49 -15.59 -2.85
N LEU A 163 -5.05 -14.47 -2.28
CA LEU A 163 -5.75 -13.19 -2.40
C LEU A 163 -5.68 -12.71 -3.85
N ARG A 164 -6.85 -12.43 -4.43
CA ARG A 164 -7.03 -11.96 -5.81
C ARG A 164 -6.98 -10.42 -5.89
N GLN A 165 -6.83 -9.87 -7.09
CA GLN A 165 -6.83 -8.42 -7.33
C GLN A 165 -8.17 -7.79 -6.92
N HIS A 166 -9.28 -8.25 -7.48
CA HIS A 166 -10.64 -7.83 -7.14
C HIS A 166 -11.61 -9.01 -7.19
N TYR A 167 -12.83 -8.84 -6.71
CA TYR A 167 -13.76 -9.96 -6.50
C TYR A 167 -14.17 -10.71 -7.76
N ASP A 168 -14.04 -10.10 -8.94
CA ASP A 168 -14.50 -10.67 -10.21
C ASP A 168 -13.35 -11.19 -11.10
N THR A 169 -12.13 -11.39 -10.54
CA THR A 169 -10.98 -11.95 -11.26
C THR A 169 -10.16 -12.85 -10.34
N ASP A 170 -9.38 -13.76 -10.92
CA ASP A 170 -8.34 -14.53 -10.23
C ASP A 170 -6.92 -13.98 -10.49
N ALA A 171 -6.81 -12.83 -11.17
CA ALA A 171 -5.53 -12.16 -11.41
C ALA A 171 -4.83 -11.80 -10.09
N LEU A 172 -3.50 -11.86 -10.10
CA LEU A 172 -2.65 -11.45 -8.99
C LEU A 172 -2.46 -9.94 -8.97
N ASP A 173 -2.28 -9.41 -7.76
CA ASP A 173 -1.97 -8.00 -7.53
C ASP A 173 -0.99 -7.85 -6.36
N ALA A 174 0.11 -7.16 -6.60
CA ALA A 174 1.15 -6.96 -5.58
C ALA A 174 0.65 -6.22 -4.34
N SER A 175 -0.41 -5.41 -4.44
CA SER A 175 -1.01 -4.72 -3.29
C SER A 175 -1.58 -5.69 -2.25
N THR A 176 -1.85 -6.94 -2.61
CA THR A 176 -2.29 -7.97 -1.65
C THR A 176 -1.19 -8.38 -0.67
N LEU A 177 0.10 -8.07 -0.94
CA LEU A 177 1.20 -8.20 0.03
C LEU A 177 0.99 -7.35 1.27
N LEU A 178 0.23 -6.26 1.17
CA LEU A 178 -0.16 -5.43 2.30
C LEU A 178 -0.93 -6.22 3.38
N ALA A 179 -1.53 -7.35 3.03
CA ALA A 179 -2.16 -8.25 4.01
C ALA A 179 -1.16 -8.80 5.04
N ALA A 180 0.09 -9.05 4.64
CA ALA A 180 1.16 -9.41 5.54
C ALA A 180 1.60 -8.20 6.38
N ILE A 181 1.89 -7.08 5.72
CA ILE A 181 2.45 -5.88 6.33
C ILE A 181 1.52 -5.30 7.41
N PHE A 182 0.23 -5.25 7.14
CA PHE A 182 -0.76 -4.74 8.10
C PHE A 182 -1.28 -5.77 9.10
N GLY A 183 -0.83 -7.03 9.00
CA GLY A 183 -1.22 -8.10 9.93
C GLY A 183 -2.68 -8.51 9.80
N PHE A 184 -3.19 -8.55 8.57
CA PHE A 184 -4.57 -8.97 8.27
C PHE A 184 -4.83 -10.43 8.66
N LEU A 185 -3.85 -11.30 8.39
CA LEU A 185 -3.86 -12.70 8.75
C LEU A 185 -2.63 -13.03 9.62
N PRO A 186 -2.71 -14.07 10.47
CA PRO A 186 -1.52 -14.60 11.16
C PRO A 186 -0.42 -14.99 10.15
N ARG A 187 0.83 -14.83 10.55
CA ARG A 187 2.00 -15.12 9.68
C ARG A 187 2.08 -16.57 9.18
N ASP A 188 1.47 -17.51 9.92
CA ASP A 188 1.40 -18.94 9.60
C ASP A 188 0.09 -19.33 8.88
N ASP A 189 -0.81 -18.38 8.61
CA ASP A 189 -2.02 -18.64 7.83
C ASP A 189 -1.64 -19.06 6.40
N LYS A 190 -2.17 -20.20 5.97
CA LYS A 190 -1.87 -20.76 4.65
C LYS A 190 -2.23 -19.83 3.50
N ARG A 191 -3.30 -19.06 3.62
CA ARG A 191 -3.75 -18.12 2.58
C ARG A 191 -2.77 -16.98 2.41
N LEU A 192 -2.23 -16.45 3.53
CA LEU A 192 -1.19 -15.42 3.49
C LEU A 192 0.07 -15.95 2.83
N ARG A 193 0.54 -17.14 3.24
CA ARG A 193 1.72 -17.78 2.67
C ARG A 193 1.54 -18.07 1.18
N ASN A 194 0.39 -18.63 0.79
CA ASN A 194 0.08 -18.90 -0.61
C ASN A 194 0.10 -17.62 -1.45
N THR A 195 -0.46 -16.52 -0.93
CA THR A 195 -0.46 -15.21 -1.62
C THR A 195 0.96 -14.69 -1.82
N VAL A 196 1.80 -14.72 -0.78
CA VAL A 196 3.19 -14.24 -0.88
C VAL A 196 3.98 -15.06 -1.88
N PHE A 197 3.85 -16.41 -1.85
CA PHE A 197 4.55 -17.27 -2.79
C PHE A 197 4.01 -17.15 -4.23
N ALA A 198 2.70 -17.05 -4.43
CA ALA A 198 2.12 -16.83 -5.76
C ALA A 198 2.66 -15.54 -6.39
N ILE A 199 2.76 -14.44 -5.61
CA ILE A 199 3.35 -13.19 -6.11
C ILE A 199 4.84 -13.36 -6.40
N ALA A 200 5.60 -14.03 -5.53
CA ALA A 200 7.02 -14.25 -5.75
C ALA A 200 7.30 -15.09 -7.01
N ASP A 201 6.47 -16.08 -7.28
CA ASP A 201 6.67 -17.04 -8.36
C ASP A 201 6.05 -16.58 -9.69
N GLU A 202 4.86 -15.99 -9.66
CA GLU A 202 4.05 -15.73 -10.86
C GLU A 202 4.00 -14.24 -11.26
N LEU A 203 4.24 -13.31 -10.32
CA LEU A 203 4.13 -11.85 -10.57
C LEU A 203 5.50 -11.14 -10.54
N THR A 204 6.55 -11.81 -11.02
CA THR A 204 7.90 -11.24 -11.08
C THR A 204 8.50 -11.33 -12.47
N GLU A 205 9.35 -10.35 -12.80
CA GLU A 205 10.29 -10.40 -13.92
C GLU A 205 11.72 -10.31 -13.38
N ASN A 206 12.56 -11.30 -13.67
CA ASN A 206 13.92 -11.44 -13.11
C ASN A 206 13.97 -11.24 -11.58
N GLY A 207 12.88 -11.61 -10.88
CA GLY A 207 12.74 -11.51 -9.42
C GLY A 207 12.36 -10.12 -8.89
N PHE A 208 12.03 -9.15 -9.75
CA PHE A 208 11.41 -7.89 -9.38
C PHE A 208 9.91 -7.94 -9.63
N VAL A 209 9.11 -7.34 -8.75
CA VAL A 209 7.66 -7.50 -8.73
C VAL A 209 6.98 -6.51 -9.65
N LEU A 210 6.03 -6.99 -10.47
CA LEU A 210 5.07 -6.18 -11.22
C LEU A 210 3.92 -5.74 -10.29
N ARG A 211 3.22 -4.66 -10.63
CA ARG A 211 1.97 -4.29 -9.94
C ARG A 211 0.92 -5.40 -10.09
N TYR A 212 0.68 -5.76 -11.32
CA TYR A 212 -0.19 -6.82 -11.84
C TYR A 212 0.30 -7.17 -13.26
N ARG A 213 -0.28 -8.17 -13.88
CA ARG A 213 -0.03 -8.44 -15.30
C ARG A 213 -0.98 -7.61 -16.16
N THR A 214 -0.44 -6.78 -17.05
CA THR A 214 -1.22 -5.88 -17.91
C THR A 214 -2.04 -6.61 -18.97
N ASP A 215 -1.71 -7.85 -19.28
CA ASP A 215 -2.47 -8.73 -20.17
C ASP A 215 -3.66 -9.43 -19.46
N GLU A 216 -3.68 -9.45 -18.14
CA GLU A 216 -4.75 -10.02 -17.31
C GLU A 216 -5.65 -8.94 -16.67
N THR A 217 -5.27 -7.66 -16.73
CA THR A 217 -5.93 -6.55 -16.04
C THR A 217 -6.27 -5.44 -17.00
N ASP A 218 -7.57 -5.09 -17.09
CA ASP A 218 -8.04 -3.90 -17.82
C ASP A 218 -7.96 -2.66 -16.90
N ASP A 219 -6.81 -2.00 -16.88
CA ASP A 219 -6.57 -0.77 -16.13
C ASP A 219 -6.89 0.51 -16.93
N GLY A 220 -7.29 0.36 -18.21
CA GLY A 220 -7.57 1.46 -19.13
C GLY A 220 -6.31 2.17 -19.64
N LEU A 221 -5.13 1.59 -19.45
CA LEU A 221 -3.86 2.09 -19.97
C LEU A 221 -3.32 1.16 -21.08
N SER A 222 -2.47 1.67 -21.93
CA SER A 222 -1.81 0.91 -23.00
C SER A 222 -0.29 1.00 -22.85
N GLY A 223 0.39 -0.14 -22.96
CA GLY A 223 1.85 -0.20 -22.94
C GLY A 223 2.40 -1.32 -22.08
N LYS A 224 3.72 -1.56 -22.20
CA LYS A 224 4.47 -2.42 -21.28
C LYS A 224 4.96 -1.55 -20.12
N GLU A 225 4.72 -1.97 -18.91
CA GLU A 225 5.24 -1.35 -17.70
C GLU A 225 6.52 -2.02 -17.24
N GLY A 226 7.33 -1.29 -16.47
CA GLY A 226 8.45 -1.85 -15.73
C GLY A 226 7.99 -2.55 -14.44
N THR A 227 8.93 -3.15 -13.73
CA THR A 227 8.67 -3.69 -12.40
C THR A 227 8.60 -2.56 -11.39
N PHE A 228 7.66 -2.64 -10.44
CA PHE A 228 7.46 -1.60 -9.42
C PHE A 228 8.38 -1.83 -8.22
N LEU A 229 9.23 -0.87 -7.93
CA LEU A 229 10.20 -0.98 -6.83
C LEU A 229 9.53 -1.06 -5.46
N ILE A 230 8.44 -0.30 -5.23
CA ILE A 230 7.67 -0.41 -3.99
C ILE A 230 7.12 -1.82 -3.78
N CYS A 231 6.59 -2.46 -4.84
CA CYS A 231 6.05 -3.83 -4.78
C CYS A 231 7.14 -4.85 -4.43
N SER A 232 8.34 -4.66 -4.98
CA SER A 232 9.49 -5.51 -4.68
C SER A 232 9.93 -5.37 -3.22
N PHE A 233 9.93 -4.16 -2.65
CA PHE A 233 10.18 -3.96 -1.22
C PHE A 233 9.04 -4.51 -0.34
N TRP A 234 7.78 -4.43 -0.77
CA TRP A 234 6.68 -5.10 -0.06
C TRP A 234 6.84 -6.62 -0.04
N LEU A 235 7.34 -7.22 -1.12
CA LEU A 235 7.64 -8.65 -1.14
C LEU A 235 8.75 -9.00 -0.14
N VAL A 236 9.80 -8.19 -0.03
CA VAL A 236 10.84 -8.36 1.02
C VAL A 236 10.20 -8.37 2.41
N SER A 237 9.36 -7.37 2.71
CA SER A 237 8.66 -7.28 4.00
C SER A 237 7.77 -8.50 4.25
N ALA A 238 6.99 -8.91 3.24
CA ALA A 238 6.07 -10.03 3.36
C ALA A 238 6.80 -11.36 3.58
N LEU A 239 7.89 -11.61 2.84
CA LEU A 239 8.76 -12.78 3.03
C LEU A 239 9.34 -12.84 4.45
N ALA A 240 9.86 -11.70 4.94
CA ALA A 240 10.37 -11.62 6.31
C ALA A 240 9.28 -11.91 7.36
N ILE A 241 8.07 -11.39 7.18
CA ILE A 241 6.94 -11.60 8.08
C ILE A 241 6.50 -13.06 8.13
N ILE A 242 6.45 -13.77 6.98
CA ILE A 242 6.07 -15.18 6.94
C ILE A 242 7.22 -16.14 7.33
N GLY A 243 8.40 -15.59 7.67
CA GLY A 243 9.57 -16.33 8.15
C GLY A 243 10.57 -16.76 7.09
N GLU A 244 10.38 -16.37 5.82
CA GLU A 244 11.27 -16.69 4.70
C GLU A 244 12.45 -15.68 4.64
N MET A 245 13.19 -15.58 5.74
CA MET A 245 14.21 -14.53 5.96
C MET A 245 15.35 -14.58 4.94
N GLN A 246 15.76 -15.77 4.47
CA GLN A 246 16.83 -15.86 3.47
C GLN A 246 16.36 -15.30 2.13
N GLN A 247 15.15 -15.62 1.68
CA GLN A 247 14.59 -15.07 0.44
C GLN A 247 14.40 -13.56 0.54
N ALA A 248 13.98 -13.05 1.71
CA ALA A 248 13.86 -11.62 1.97
C ALA A 248 15.23 -10.91 1.81
N ARG A 249 16.30 -11.48 2.39
CA ARG A 249 17.66 -10.93 2.24
C ARG A 249 18.15 -10.96 0.79
N ASP A 250 18.00 -12.08 0.12
CA ASP A 250 18.45 -12.24 -1.27
C ASP A 250 17.78 -11.23 -2.21
N LEU A 251 16.49 -10.98 -2.00
CA LEU A 251 15.74 -9.96 -2.75
C LEU A 251 16.18 -8.54 -2.36
N MET A 252 16.34 -8.24 -1.05
CA MET A 252 16.84 -6.95 -0.58
C MET A 252 18.20 -6.61 -1.18
N GLU A 253 19.14 -7.55 -1.18
CA GLU A 253 20.46 -7.34 -1.78
C GLU A 253 20.38 -7.07 -3.28
N ARG A 254 19.48 -7.72 -4.01
CA ARG A 254 19.21 -7.40 -5.41
C ARG A 254 18.70 -5.98 -5.60
N LEU A 255 17.75 -5.57 -4.79
CA LEU A 255 17.19 -4.22 -4.81
C LEU A 255 18.24 -3.16 -4.47
N LEU A 256 19.12 -3.43 -3.50
CA LEU A 256 20.23 -2.50 -3.17
C LEU A 256 21.22 -2.33 -4.32
N ARG A 257 21.47 -3.35 -5.13
CA ARG A 257 22.37 -3.27 -6.29
C ARG A 257 21.87 -2.42 -7.45
N VAL A 258 20.55 -2.24 -7.57
CA VAL A 258 19.96 -1.41 -8.65
C VAL A 258 19.71 0.04 -8.23
N ALA A 259 20.05 0.41 -6.99
CA ALA A 259 20.02 1.81 -6.57
C ALA A 259 20.89 2.67 -7.49
N SER A 260 20.52 3.92 -7.72
CA SER A 260 21.36 4.89 -8.41
C SER A 260 22.69 5.12 -7.66
N PRO A 261 23.71 5.70 -8.27
CA PRO A 261 24.98 6.01 -7.57
C PRO A 261 24.81 6.90 -6.33
N LEU A 262 23.69 7.59 -6.20
CA LEU A 262 23.33 8.40 -5.02
C LEU A 262 22.46 7.63 -4.00
N GLY A 263 22.22 6.33 -4.20
CA GLY A 263 21.33 5.53 -3.34
C GLY A 263 19.84 5.84 -3.52
N LEU A 264 19.46 6.48 -4.64
CA LEU A 264 18.07 6.86 -4.91
C LEU A 264 17.39 5.87 -5.85
N TYR A 265 16.07 5.74 -5.71
CA TYR A 265 15.20 4.88 -6.51
C TYR A 265 14.13 5.67 -7.24
N ALA A 266 13.75 5.18 -8.42
CA ALA A 266 12.57 5.62 -9.15
C ALA A 266 11.31 4.85 -8.67
N GLU A 267 10.24 5.06 -9.39
CA GLU A 267 8.96 4.35 -9.26
C GLU A 267 9.09 2.92 -9.79
N GLU A 268 9.65 2.80 -11.00
CA GLU A 268 9.79 1.53 -11.71
C GLU A 268 11.25 1.25 -12.08
N PHE A 269 11.49 -0.02 -12.39
CA PHE A 269 12.75 -0.52 -12.90
C PHE A 269 12.51 -1.46 -14.09
N ASP A 270 13.10 -1.13 -15.24
CA ASP A 270 13.11 -1.99 -16.40
C ASP A 270 14.28 -2.99 -16.30
N VAL A 271 13.93 -4.25 -16.11
CA VAL A 271 14.90 -5.33 -15.88
C VAL A 271 15.72 -5.68 -17.13
N ASP A 272 15.19 -5.41 -18.33
CA ASP A 272 15.86 -5.70 -19.59
C ASP A 272 16.95 -4.68 -19.91
N SER A 273 16.66 -3.40 -19.72
CA SER A 273 17.62 -2.31 -19.97
C SER A 273 18.43 -1.89 -18.74
N GLY A 274 18.06 -2.31 -17.56
CA GLY A 274 18.65 -1.88 -16.29
C GLY A 274 18.40 -0.40 -15.95
N ARG A 275 17.30 0.18 -16.43
CA ARG A 275 16.98 1.60 -16.30
C ARG A 275 15.87 1.86 -15.29
N HIS A 276 16.03 2.94 -14.55
CA HIS A 276 14.96 3.50 -13.75
C HIS A 276 13.92 4.20 -14.64
N LEU A 277 12.63 3.98 -14.37
CA LEU A 277 11.50 4.55 -15.09
C LEU A 277 10.52 5.23 -14.12
N GLY A 278 9.60 6.01 -14.67
CA GLY A 278 8.61 6.75 -13.89
C GLY A 278 9.21 7.91 -13.10
N ASN A 279 8.57 8.27 -12.00
CA ASN A 279 8.99 9.37 -11.14
C ASN A 279 10.32 9.06 -10.41
N PHE A 280 11.26 10.02 -10.44
CA PHE A 280 12.58 9.88 -9.80
C PHE A 280 13.02 11.20 -9.12
N PRO A 281 13.45 11.17 -7.84
CA PRO A 281 13.33 10.05 -6.91
C PRO A 281 11.87 9.84 -6.46
N GLN A 282 11.46 8.57 -6.21
CA GLN A 282 10.11 8.25 -5.76
C GLN A 282 10.08 8.00 -4.25
N ALA A 283 9.28 8.80 -3.54
CA ALA A 283 9.19 8.73 -2.07
C ALA A 283 8.68 7.37 -1.57
N PHE A 284 7.66 6.80 -2.21
CA PHE A 284 7.08 5.52 -1.81
C PHE A 284 8.08 4.37 -1.89
N SER A 285 8.94 4.34 -2.91
CA SER A 285 10.01 3.34 -3.04
C SER A 285 10.97 3.42 -1.85
N HIS A 286 11.33 4.64 -1.40
CA HIS A 286 12.23 4.83 -0.27
C HIS A 286 11.57 4.50 1.08
N LEU A 287 10.28 4.81 1.25
CA LEU A 287 9.54 4.43 2.45
C LEU A 287 9.44 2.92 2.59
N ALA A 288 9.14 2.22 1.49
CA ALA A 288 9.08 0.76 1.47
C ALA A 288 10.45 0.12 1.69
N LEU A 289 11.54 0.71 1.18
CA LEU A 289 12.91 0.30 1.49
C LEU A 289 13.19 0.34 3.01
N ILE A 290 12.85 1.46 3.66
CA ILE A 290 13.07 1.64 5.10
C ILE A 290 12.27 0.60 5.90
N GLU A 291 11.01 0.39 5.52
CA GLU A 291 10.14 -0.60 6.15
C GLU A 291 10.68 -2.03 5.97
N ALA A 292 11.11 -2.38 4.76
CA ALA A 292 11.63 -3.70 4.43
C ALA A 292 13.00 -3.99 5.09
N ALA A 293 13.83 -2.98 5.31
CA ALA A 293 15.13 -3.12 5.96
C ALA A 293 14.99 -3.43 7.47
N ALA A 294 13.97 -2.88 8.13
CA ALA A 294 13.83 -2.97 9.58
C ALA A 294 13.79 -4.42 10.14
N PRO A 295 12.97 -5.35 9.62
CA PRO A 295 12.93 -6.73 10.11
C PRO A 295 14.24 -7.50 9.83
N ILE A 296 14.93 -7.19 8.73
CA ILE A 296 16.22 -7.82 8.40
C ILE A 296 17.29 -7.38 9.40
N ILE A 297 17.43 -6.08 9.65
CA ILE A 297 18.38 -5.51 10.61
C ILE A 297 18.10 -6.06 12.01
N LEU A 298 16.82 -6.12 12.42
CA LEU A 298 16.44 -6.65 13.72
C LEU A 298 16.84 -8.13 13.87
N ALA A 299 16.61 -8.95 12.84
CA ALA A 299 16.97 -10.37 12.86
C ALA A 299 18.49 -10.58 12.95
N GLU A 300 19.28 -9.74 12.27
CA GLU A 300 20.75 -9.77 12.34
C GLU A 300 21.24 -9.38 13.72
N THR A 301 20.74 -8.28 14.28
CA THR A 301 21.12 -7.81 15.62
C THR A 301 20.77 -8.84 16.71
N LEU A 302 19.60 -9.48 16.63
CA LEU A 302 19.22 -10.54 17.57
C LEU A 302 20.05 -11.80 17.39
N GLY A 303 20.43 -12.16 16.16
CA GLY A 303 21.34 -13.26 15.85
C GLY A 303 22.72 -13.03 16.45
N GLU A 304 23.29 -11.83 16.30
CA GLU A 304 24.58 -11.46 16.90
C GLU A 304 24.59 -11.56 18.44
N ILE A 305 23.50 -11.10 19.10
CA ILE A 305 23.35 -11.18 20.55
C ILE A 305 23.30 -12.64 21.02
N SER A 306 22.67 -13.54 20.27
CA SER A 306 22.57 -14.97 20.62
C SER A 306 23.90 -15.72 20.46
N PHE A 307 24.87 -15.21 19.71
CA PHE A 307 26.22 -15.74 19.55
C PHE A 307 27.18 -15.26 20.66
N LEU A 308 26.83 -14.19 21.38
CA LEU A 308 27.66 -13.60 22.45
C LEU A 308 27.24 -14.05 23.86
N GLY A 309 26.17 -14.83 23.99
CA GLY A 309 25.66 -15.43 25.24
C GLY A 309 25.84 -16.92 25.26
#